data_cbd06da5e67d6502f072981e16ff900e
#
_entry.id   cbd06da5e67d6502f072981e16ff900e
#
_cell.length_a   1.000
_cell.length_b   1.000
_cell.length_c   1.000
_cell.angle_alpha   90.00
_cell.angle_beta   90.00
_cell.angle_gamma   90.00
#
_symmetry.space_group_name_H-M   'P 1'
#
loop_
_entity.id
_entity.type
_entity.pdbx_description
1 polymer ?
#
loop_
_entity_poly.entity_id
_entity_poly.type
_entity_poly.pdbx_seq_one_letter_code
_entity_poly.pdbx_strand_id
1 'polypeptide(L)'
;MSTKHSRSLARIMIAPAVFALLVWMLIPLSMTVYFSFKKYLPLRGGDLGWVGFENYSRFLSSSSFWPAVGTTIFIVGSVLVITVILGILIALLLDQPIWGQGIVRIMIIAPFFIMPTVSGLIWKNMFMDPTNGFLAHLWRAVGADPIQWLSHASLASLVTIISWQWLPFATLILLTAIQSLDSEQIEAAEMDGAKPIGRFFFIILPHLARAITVVILIQTIFLLSIFAEIFVTTAGAFGTKTLTYLIFQRVLESQNVGLGSAGGVYAIILANMVAIFLMRIVGKNLDN
;
A
#
# COMPACT_ATOMS: atom_id res chain seq x y z
N MET A 1 -34.93 -19.28 7.09
CA MET A 1 -35.10 -18.58 8.40
C MET A 1 -34.13 -19.19 9.41
N SER A 2 -33.08 -18.46 9.83
CA SER A 2 -32.15 -18.96 10.85
C SER A 2 -32.82 -18.87 12.22
N THR A 3 -33.04 -20.00 12.89
CA THR A 3 -33.63 -20.07 14.24
C THR A 3 -32.71 -19.40 15.26
N LYS A 4 -33.24 -18.85 16.37
CA LYS A 4 -32.45 -18.25 17.46
C LYS A 4 -31.33 -19.20 17.96
N HIS A 5 -31.58 -20.49 17.96
CA HIS A 5 -30.59 -21.52 18.31
C HIS A 5 -29.40 -21.61 17.36
N SER A 6 -29.62 -21.52 16.03
CA SER A 6 -28.53 -21.58 15.06
C SER A 6 -27.62 -20.35 15.14
N ARG A 7 -28.17 -19.18 15.46
CA ARG A 7 -27.40 -17.95 15.68
C ARG A 7 -26.57 -17.98 16.95
N SER A 8 -27.08 -18.59 18.03
CA SER A 8 -26.34 -18.75 19.28
C SER A 8 -25.17 -19.72 19.10
N LEU A 9 -25.43 -20.85 18.43
CA LEU A 9 -24.39 -21.85 18.14
C LEU A 9 -23.27 -21.27 17.28
N ALA A 10 -23.63 -20.52 16.21
CA ALA A 10 -22.68 -19.85 15.36
C ALA A 10 -21.80 -18.82 16.14
N ARG A 11 -22.39 -18.05 17.06
CA ARG A 11 -21.65 -17.11 17.91
C ARG A 11 -20.66 -17.83 18.83
N ILE A 12 -21.05 -18.94 19.44
CA ILE A 12 -20.18 -19.75 20.33
C ILE A 12 -19.02 -20.35 19.53
N MET A 13 -19.27 -20.82 18.31
CA MET A 13 -18.22 -21.37 17.44
C MET A 13 -17.22 -20.32 16.96
N ILE A 14 -17.66 -19.09 16.73
CA ILE A 14 -16.80 -17.99 16.28
C ILE A 14 -16.10 -17.29 17.47
N ALA A 15 -16.68 -17.33 18.67
CA ALA A 15 -16.18 -16.63 19.85
C ALA A 15 -14.69 -16.89 20.18
N PRO A 16 -14.15 -18.12 20.13
CA PRO A 16 -12.74 -18.35 20.40
C PRO A 16 -11.80 -17.64 19.42
N ALA A 17 -12.13 -17.65 18.13
CA ALA A 17 -11.34 -16.99 17.11
C ALA A 17 -11.39 -15.46 17.26
N VAL A 18 -12.59 -14.91 17.49
CA VAL A 18 -12.77 -13.47 17.74
C VAL A 18 -12.04 -13.03 19.01
N PHE A 19 -12.12 -13.81 20.10
CA PHE A 19 -11.41 -13.52 21.33
C PHE A 19 -9.90 -13.53 21.13
N ALA A 20 -9.35 -14.54 20.45
CA ALA A 20 -7.92 -14.62 20.15
C ALA A 20 -7.44 -13.42 19.32
N LEU A 21 -8.19 -13.02 18.29
CA LEU A 21 -7.89 -11.85 17.48
C LEU A 21 -7.95 -10.55 18.28
N LEU A 22 -8.97 -10.38 19.14
CA LEU A 22 -9.09 -9.20 20.00
C LEU A 22 -7.91 -9.08 20.97
N VAL A 23 -7.54 -10.18 21.64
CA VAL A 23 -6.38 -10.20 22.55
C VAL A 23 -5.11 -9.83 21.79
N TRP A 24 -4.89 -10.43 20.61
CA TRP A 24 -3.71 -10.17 19.78
C TRP A 24 -3.62 -8.74 19.27
N MET A 25 -4.75 -8.09 19.01
CA MET A 25 -4.80 -6.69 18.55
C MET A 25 -4.78 -5.68 19.70
N LEU A 26 -5.58 -5.90 20.73
CA LEU A 26 -5.80 -4.90 21.77
C LEU A 26 -4.62 -4.80 22.74
N ILE A 27 -3.93 -5.91 23.06
CA ILE A 27 -2.79 -5.84 23.97
C ILE A 27 -1.64 -5.01 23.42
N PRO A 28 -1.10 -5.26 22.20
CA PRO A 28 -0.03 -4.43 21.66
C PRO A 28 -0.45 -2.97 21.43
N LEU A 29 -1.71 -2.75 21.03
CA LEU A 29 -2.24 -1.39 20.86
C LEU A 29 -2.28 -0.64 22.19
N SER A 30 -2.80 -1.29 23.25
CA SER A 30 -2.85 -0.71 24.59
C SER A 30 -1.45 -0.43 25.13
N MET A 31 -0.49 -1.32 24.89
CA MET A 31 0.92 -1.10 25.25
C MET A 31 1.51 0.09 24.49
N THR A 32 1.24 0.23 23.20
CA THR A 32 1.67 1.38 22.40
C THR A 32 1.13 2.68 22.99
N VAL A 33 -0.18 2.72 23.28
CA VAL A 33 -0.82 3.89 23.93
C VAL A 33 -0.22 4.14 25.32
N TYR A 34 -0.01 3.11 26.11
CA TYR A 34 0.59 3.24 27.44
C TYR A 34 2.01 3.82 27.38
N PHE A 35 2.89 3.25 26.54
CA PHE A 35 4.26 3.74 26.38
C PHE A 35 4.34 5.13 25.78
N SER A 36 3.37 5.56 24.99
CA SER A 36 3.34 6.91 24.41
C SER A 36 3.30 8.02 25.47
N PHE A 37 2.77 7.72 26.67
CA PHE A 37 2.73 8.64 27.83
C PHE A 37 3.93 8.48 28.78
N LYS A 38 4.85 7.56 28.48
CA LYS A 38 6.00 7.25 29.31
C LYS A 38 7.31 7.71 28.66
N LYS A 39 8.27 8.13 29.48
CA LYS A 39 9.66 8.27 29.07
C LYS A 39 10.33 6.90 29.20
N TYR A 40 10.21 6.09 28.14
CA TYR A 40 10.76 4.75 28.14
C TYR A 40 11.96 4.64 27.19
N LEU A 41 13.16 4.51 27.80
CA LEU A 41 14.46 4.47 27.14
C LEU A 41 15.20 3.18 27.55
N PRO A 42 15.08 2.06 26.82
CA PRO A 42 15.67 0.77 27.21
C PRO A 42 17.16 0.84 27.59
N LEU A 43 17.96 1.58 26.81
CA LEU A 43 19.40 1.74 27.07
C LEU A 43 19.75 2.66 28.24
N ARG A 44 18.79 3.38 28.80
CA ARG A 44 18.99 4.35 29.90
C ARG A 44 18.21 4.00 31.18
N GLY A 45 18.06 2.71 31.44
CA GLY A 45 17.36 2.23 32.64
C GLY A 45 15.88 1.91 32.43
N GLY A 46 15.35 1.98 31.23
CA GLY A 46 13.99 1.56 30.91
C GLY A 46 12.95 2.65 31.23
N ASP A 47 12.06 2.40 32.18
CA ASP A 47 10.99 3.33 32.56
C ASP A 47 11.50 4.47 33.43
N LEU A 48 11.57 5.66 32.86
CA LEU A 48 12.00 6.89 33.53
C LEU A 48 10.82 7.73 34.04
N GLY A 49 9.62 7.17 34.05
CA GLY A 49 8.41 7.78 34.59
C GLY A 49 7.41 8.30 33.55
N TRP A 50 6.37 8.90 34.08
CA TRP A 50 5.24 9.41 33.30
C TRP A 50 5.54 10.84 32.80
N VAL A 51 5.34 11.09 31.50
CA VAL A 51 5.59 12.41 30.88
C VAL A 51 4.35 13.01 30.21
N GLY A 52 3.19 12.36 30.34
CA GLY A 52 1.95 12.85 29.75
C GLY A 52 2.06 13.02 28.22
N PHE A 53 1.71 14.18 27.72
CA PHE A 53 1.71 14.48 26.27
C PHE A 53 3.06 14.99 25.73
N GLU A 54 4.14 14.99 26.51
CA GLU A 54 5.44 15.50 26.06
C GLU A 54 5.96 14.76 24.84
N ASN A 55 5.84 13.44 24.79
CA ASN A 55 6.26 12.64 23.62
C ASN A 55 5.49 13.05 22.35
N TYR A 56 4.21 13.31 22.46
CA TYR A 56 3.37 13.77 21.35
C TYR A 56 3.84 15.13 20.83
N SER A 57 4.01 16.11 21.73
CA SER A 57 4.51 17.43 21.36
C SER A 57 5.90 17.34 20.72
N ARG A 58 6.83 16.58 21.28
CA ARG A 58 8.19 16.40 20.75
C ARG A 58 8.20 15.69 19.39
N PHE A 59 7.33 14.71 19.18
CA PHE A 59 7.24 14.00 17.90
C PHE A 59 6.69 14.92 16.80
N LEU A 60 5.62 15.65 17.09
CA LEU A 60 4.96 16.59 16.19
C LEU A 60 5.87 17.78 15.81
N SER A 61 6.63 18.29 16.80
CA SER A 61 7.59 19.40 16.60
C SER A 61 8.90 18.95 15.94
N SER A 62 9.07 17.67 15.70
CA SER A 62 10.25 17.15 15.01
C SER A 62 10.30 17.64 13.57
N SER A 63 11.45 18.17 13.13
CA SER A 63 11.67 18.61 11.74
C SER A 63 11.45 17.49 10.71
N SER A 64 11.49 16.23 11.13
CA SER A 64 11.28 15.06 10.27
C SER A 64 9.82 14.64 10.15
N PHE A 65 8.90 15.11 11.03
CA PHE A 65 7.52 14.62 11.06
C PHE A 65 6.74 14.99 9.80
N TRP A 66 6.62 16.29 9.51
CA TRP A 66 5.85 16.76 8.37
C TRP A 66 6.39 16.29 7.02
N PRO A 67 7.73 16.32 6.79
CA PRO A 67 8.29 15.68 5.60
C PRO A 67 7.95 14.18 5.49
N ALA A 68 7.99 13.42 6.60
CA ALA A 68 7.66 12.00 6.58
C ALA A 68 6.17 11.75 6.27
N VAL A 69 5.26 12.57 6.79
CA VAL A 69 3.83 12.51 6.42
C VAL A 69 3.65 12.83 4.94
N GLY A 70 4.27 13.90 4.45
CA GLY A 70 4.22 14.28 3.02
C GLY A 70 4.74 13.18 2.10
N THR A 71 5.89 12.59 2.44
CA THR A 71 6.48 11.47 1.70
C THR A 71 5.57 10.23 1.70
N THR A 72 4.95 9.92 2.84
CA THR A 72 3.99 8.80 2.93
C THR A 72 2.81 9.02 2.00
N ILE A 73 2.16 10.18 2.07
CA ILE A 73 1.01 10.52 1.22
C ILE A 73 1.40 10.53 -0.26
N PHE A 74 2.57 11.09 -0.59
CA PHE A 74 3.06 11.13 -1.97
C PHE A 74 3.27 9.72 -2.54
N ILE A 75 3.96 8.83 -1.80
CA ILE A 75 4.21 7.45 -2.25
C ILE A 75 2.87 6.72 -2.40
N VAL A 76 2.01 6.75 -1.38
CA VAL A 76 0.69 6.08 -1.41
C VAL A 76 -0.14 6.58 -2.60
N GLY A 77 -0.28 7.89 -2.76
CA GLY A 77 -1.06 8.49 -3.85
C GLY A 77 -0.52 8.14 -5.22
N SER A 78 0.81 8.22 -5.41
CA SER A 78 1.46 7.90 -6.68
C SER A 78 1.29 6.42 -7.04
N VAL A 79 1.49 5.52 -6.08
CA VAL A 79 1.32 4.07 -6.30
C VAL A 79 -0.13 3.74 -6.65
N LEU A 80 -1.10 4.31 -5.93
CA LEU A 80 -2.52 4.10 -6.24
C LEU A 80 -2.88 4.54 -7.65
N VAL A 81 -2.45 5.72 -8.06
CA VAL A 81 -2.71 6.23 -9.42
C VAL A 81 -2.11 5.31 -10.47
N ILE A 82 -0.84 4.94 -10.31
CA ILE A 82 -0.13 4.07 -11.24
C ILE A 82 -0.77 2.69 -11.31
N THR A 83 -1.05 2.07 -10.17
CA THR A 83 -1.60 0.70 -10.13
C THR A 83 -3.03 0.62 -10.64
N VAL A 84 -3.86 1.63 -10.40
CA VAL A 84 -5.22 1.68 -10.96
C VAL A 84 -5.18 1.89 -12.47
N ILE A 85 -4.43 2.88 -12.96
CA ILE A 85 -4.37 3.17 -14.41
C ILE A 85 -3.76 1.99 -15.17
N LEU A 86 -2.57 1.54 -14.78
CA LEU A 86 -1.92 0.41 -15.44
C LEU A 86 -2.67 -0.89 -15.21
N GLY A 87 -3.29 -1.07 -14.03
CA GLY A 87 -4.13 -2.22 -13.71
C GLY A 87 -5.34 -2.34 -14.65
N ILE A 88 -6.03 -1.24 -14.93
CA ILE A 88 -7.13 -1.20 -15.92
C ILE A 88 -6.61 -1.57 -17.31
N LEU A 89 -5.52 -0.95 -17.75
CA LEU A 89 -4.95 -1.19 -19.08
C LEU A 89 -4.54 -2.67 -19.26
N ILE A 90 -3.84 -3.23 -18.27
CA ILE A 90 -3.41 -4.62 -18.30
C ILE A 90 -4.63 -5.56 -18.20
N ALA A 91 -5.61 -5.26 -17.38
CA ALA A 91 -6.84 -6.05 -17.26
C ALA A 91 -7.61 -6.10 -18.59
N LEU A 92 -7.75 -4.97 -19.29
CA LEU A 92 -8.36 -4.91 -20.63
C LEU A 92 -7.58 -5.74 -21.66
N LEU A 93 -6.25 -5.72 -21.61
CA LEU A 93 -5.42 -6.55 -22.49
C LEU A 93 -5.57 -8.04 -22.18
N LEU A 94 -5.62 -8.41 -20.89
CA LEU A 94 -5.75 -9.80 -20.46
C LEU A 94 -7.17 -10.37 -20.63
N ASP A 95 -8.16 -9.52 -20.82
CA ASP A 95 -9.52 -9.94 -21.15
C ASP A 95 -9.65 -10.41 -22.62
N GLN A 96 -8.77 -9.95 -23.49
CA GLN A 96 -8.75 -10.38 -24.89
C GLN A 96 -8.19 -11.81 -25.04
N PRO A 97 -8.66 -12.58 -26.05
CA PRO A 97 -8.13 -13.90 -26.33
C PRO A 97 -6.71 -13.80 -26.90
N ILE A 98 -5.70 -13.89 -26.02
CA ILE A 98 -4.27 -13.81 -26.36
C ILE A 98 -3.67 -15.20 -26.33
N TRP A 99 -2.84 -15.53 -27.35
CA TRP A 99 -2.06 -16.75 -27.32
C TRP A 99 -1.12 -16.79 -26.13
N GLY A 100 -1.12 -17.91 -25.37
CA GLY A 100 -0.33 -18.01 -24.15
C GLY A 100 -0.87 -17.24 -22.95
N GLN A 101 -2.13 -16.80 -22.97
CA GLN A 101 -2.78 -16.00 -21.92
C GLN A 101 -2.54 -16.51 -20.50
N GLY A 102 -2.52 -17.84 -20.29
CA GLY A 102 -2.25 -18.42 -18.97
C GLY A 102 -0.84 -18.10 -18.46
N ILE A 103 0.17 -18.19 -19.33
CA ILE A 103 1.57 -17.88 -18.98
C ILE A 103 1.71 -16.38 -18.70
N VAL A 104 1.14 -15.54 -19.55
CA VAL A 104 1.16 -14.07 -19.38
C VAL A 104 0.51 -13.66 -18.06
N ARG A 105 -0.64 -14.25 -17.70
CA ARG A 105 -1.30 -14.03 -16.40
C ARG A 105 -0.39 -14.37 -15.22
N ILE A 106 0.27 -15.54 -15.27
CA ILE A 106 1.20 -15.96 -14.20
C ILE A 106 2.37 -14.97 -14.08
N MET A 107 2.97 -14.55 -15.19
CA MET A 107 4.09 -13.59 -15.17
C MET A 107 3.68 -12.22 -14.60
N ILE A 108 2.47 -11.74 -14.92
CA ILE A 108 1.95 -10.48 -14.41
C ILE A 108 1.65 -10.59 -12.91
N ILE A 109 1.18 -11.75 -12.43
CA ILE A 109 0.78 -11.94 -11.03
C ILE A 109 1.99 -12.22 -10.13
N ALA A 110 3.07 -12.80 -10.65
CA ALA A 110 4.24 -13.23 -9.89
C ALA A 110 4.83 -12.17 -8.94
N PRO A 111 4.96 -10.88 -9.31
CA PRO A 111 5.53 -9.87 -8.42
C PRO A 111 4.81 -9.71 -7.09
N PHE A 112 3.50 -9.92 -7.04
CA PHE A 112 2.70 -9.78 -5.83
C PHE A 112 3.07 -10.79 -4.73
N PHE A 113 3.55 -11.97 -5.13
CA PHE A 113 3.97 -13.02 -4.19
C PHE A 113 5.42 -12.88 -3.71
N ILE A 114 6.16 -11.92 -4.25
CA ILE A 114 7.52 -11.64 -3.79
C ILE A 114 7.46 -10.88 -2.48
N MET A 115 8.24 -11.32 -1.48
CA MET A 115 8.35 -10.60 -0.21
C MET A 115 8.85 -9.17 -0.44
N PRO A 116 8.30 -8.16 0.25
CA PRO A 116 8.68 -6.74 0.07
C PRO A 116 10.19 -6.48 0.18
N THR A 117 10.86 -7.10 1.15
CA THR A 117 12.31 -7.01 1.30
C THR A 117 13.05 -7.55 0.07
N VAL A 118 12.61 -8.70 -0.46
CA VAL A 118 13.24 -9.32 -1.65
C VAL A 118 12.99 -8.46 -2.88
N SER A 119 11.78 -7.94 -3.05
CA SER A 119 11.44 -6.97 -4.10
C SER A 119 12.40 -5.79 -4.11
N GLY A 120 12.56 -5.14 -2.94
CA GLY A 120 13.50 -4.02 -2.80
C GLY A 120 14.94 -4.38 -3.16
N LEU A 121 15.43 -5.56 -2.73
CA LEU A 121 16.78 -6.03 -3.04
C LEU A 121 16.98 -6.38 -4.52
N ILE A 122 16.00 -7.01 -5.17
CA ILE A 122 16.02 -7.30 -6.62
C ILE A 122 16.16 -5.98 -7.40
N TRP A 123 15.31 -5.01 -7.11
CA TRP A 123 15.37 -3.72 -7.80
C TRP A 123 16.67 -2.97 -7.52
N LYS A 124 17.13 -2.93 -6.26
CA LYS A 124 18.37 -2.25 -5.87
C LYS A 124 19.59 -2.83 -6.56
N ASN A 125 19.75 -4.18 -6.54
CA ASN A 125 21.00 -4.83 -6.94
C ASN A 125 20.98 -5.32 -8.39
N MET A 126 19.81 -5.74 -8.92
CA MET A 126 19.74 -6.31 -10.28
C MET A 126 19.30 -5.28 -11.32
N PHE A 127 18.41 -4.35 -10.97
CA PHE A 127 17.89 -3.39 -11.94
C PHE A 127 18.55 -2.01 -11.83
N MET A 128 18.62 -1.42 -10.63
CA MET A 128 18.98 -0.03 -10.41
C MET A 128 20.43 0.20 -9.99
N ASP A 129 21.23 -0.85 -9.85
CA ASP A 129 22.66 -0.70 -9.58
C ASP A 129 23.36 0.04 -10.72
N PRO A 130 24.07 1.17 -10.45
CA PRO A 130 24.66 1.99 -11.50
C PRO A 130 25.86 1.33 -12.20
N THR A 131 26.43 0.29 -11.59
CA THR A 131 27.60 -0.42 -12.13
C THR A 131 27.20 -1.66 -12.91
N ASN A 132 26.41 -2.56 -12.32
CA ASN A 132 26.10 -3.88 -12.87
C ASN A 132 24.60 -4.10 -13.11
N GLY A 133 23.74 -3.12 -12.80
CA GLY A 133 22.31 -3.28 -12.95
C GLY A 133 21.84 -3.31 -14.41
N PHE A 134 20.71 -3.98 -14.65
CA PHE A 134 20.11 -4.10 -15.97
C PHE A 134 19.87 -2.72 -16.63
N LEU A 135 19.35 -1.75 -15.87
CA LEU A 135 19.13 -0.39 -16.39
C LEU A 135 20.46 0.30 -16.75
N ALA A 136 21.53 0.07 -16.00
CA ALA A 136 22.84 0.64 -16.33
C ALA A 136 23.38 0.11 -17.65
N HIS A 137 23.17 -1.17 -17.93
CA HIS A 137 23.56 -1.74 -19.24
C HIS A 137 22.75 -1.15 -20.40
N LEU A 138 21.44 -0.93 -20.20
CA LEU A 138 20.61 -0.25 -21.21
C LEU A 138 21.07 1.19 -21.47
N TRP A 139 21.39 1.97 -20.44
CA TRP A 139 21.92 3.33 -20.60
C TRP A 139 23.22 3.34 -21.38
N ARG A 140 24.17 2.46 -21.07
CA ARG A 140 25.43 2.36 -21.81
C ARG A 140 25.22 1.92 -23.26
N ALA A 141 24.27 1.03 -23.53
CA ALA A 141 23.96 0.60 -24.89
C ALA A 141 23.48 1.72 -25.80
N VAL A 142 22.83 2.77 -25.23
CA VAL A 142 22.44 3.97 -25.98
C VAL A 142 23.47 5.11 -25.87
N GLY A 143 24.65 4.85 -25.31
CA GLY A 143 25.75 5.83 -25.22
C GLY A 143 25.58 6.86 -24.08
N ALA A 144 24.70 6.60 -23.11
CA ALA A 144 24.44 7.49 -21.98
C ALA A 144 25.07 6.98 -20.67
N ASP A 145 25.34 7.90 -19.74
CA ASP A 145 25.84 7.55 -18.41
C ASP A 145 24.72 6.94 -17.54
N PRO A 146 25.02 5.85 -16.80
CA PRO A 146 24.05 5.25 -15.91
C PRO A 146 23.58 6.19 -14.80
N ILE A 147 22.29 6.23 -14.56
CA ILE A 147 21.67 7.02 -13.50
C ILE A 147 21.82 6.32 -12.17
N GLN A 148 22.15 7.07 -11.12
CA GLN A 148 22.09 6.60 -9.73
C GLN A 148 20.66 6.73 -9.20
N TRP A 149 19.80 5.77 -9.58
CA TRP A 149 18.36 5.79 -9.34
C TRP A 149 17.99 6.07 -7.87
N LEU A 150 18.60 5.32 -6.94
CA LEU A 150 18.25 5.37 -5.52
C LEU A 150 18.75 6.62 -4.78
N SER A 151 19.60 7.44 -5.40
CA SER A 151 20.06 8.72 -4.82
C SER A 151 19.50 9.94 -5.57
N HIS A 152 19.53 9.93 -6.91
CA HIS A 152 19.09 11.08 -7.71
C HIS A 152 17.58 11.07 -7.97
N ALA A 153 16.96 9.88 -8.09
CA ALA A 153 15.54 9.70 -8.37
C ALA A 153 14.88 8.81 -7.31
N SER A 154 15.25 8.96 -6.06
CA SER A 154 14.93 8.04 -4.96
C SER A 154 13.42 7.82 -4.76
N LEU A 155 12.61 8.88 -4.78
CA LEU A 155 11.14 8.77 -4.66
C LEU A 155 10.53 8.06 -5.87
N ALA A 156 10.96 8.40 -7.09
CA ALA A 156 10.48 7.74 -8.31
C ALA A 156 10.87 6.25 -8.32
N SER A 157 12.09 5.93 -7.87
CA SER A 157 12.56 4.55 -7.73
C SER A 157 11.69 3.75 -6.77
N LEU A 158 11.39 4.29 -5.59
CA LEU A 158 10.50 3.64 -4.61
C LEU A 158 9.09 3.47 -5.16
N VAL A 159 8.52 4.51 -5.77
CA VAL A 159 7.19 4.42 -6.38
C VAL A 159 7.17 3.33 -7.46
N THR A 160 8.23 3.20 -8.27
CA THR A 160 8.33 2.14 -9.28
C THR A 160 8.38 0.74 -8.66
N ILE A 161 9.22 0.52 -7.65
CA ILE A 161 9.36 -0.76 -6.95
C ILE A 161 8.03 -1.19 -6.35
N ILE A 162 7.40 -0.29 -5.62
CA ILE A 162 6.14 -0.55 -4.91
C ILE A 162 4.99 -0.75 -5.90
N SER A 163 4.92 0.09 -6.95
CA SER A 163 3.90 -0.07 -7.99
C SER A 163 4.04 -1.40 -8.72
N TRP A 164 5.26 -1.81 -9.07
CA TRP A 164 5.51 -3.11 -9.69
C TRP A 164 5.02 -4.27 -8.82
N GLN A 165 5.18 -4.19 -7.52
CA GLN A 165 4.75 -5.21 -6.57
C GLN A 165 3.23 -5.24 -6.37
N TRP A 166 2.57 -4.07 -6.36
CA TRP A 166 1.14 -3.96 -6.08
C TRP A 166 0.26 -3.95 -7.34
N LEU A 167 0.84 -3.75 -8.52
CA LEU A 167 0.14 -3.74 -9.81
C LEU A 167 -0.64 -5.03 -10.08
N PRO A 168 -0.10 -6.24 -9.80
CA PRO A 168 -0.83 -7.48 -10.03
C PRO A 168 -2.13 -7.57 -9.23
N PHE A 169 -2.14 -7.09 -7.98
CA PHE A 169 -3.33 -7.09 -7.14
C PHE A 169 -4.45 -6.24 -7.76
N ALA A 170 -4.11 -5.02 -8.21
CA ALA A 170 -5.06 -4.16 -8.91
C ALA A 170 -5.57 -4.82 -10.20
N THR A 171 -4.64 -5.34 -11.00
CA THR A 171 -4.96 -6.01 -12.27
C THR A 171 -5.92 -7.16 -12.09
N LEU A 172 -5.72 -8.03 -11.09
CA LEU A 172 -6.58 -9.19 -10.84
C LEU A 172 -8.01 -8.79 -10.47
N ILE A 173 -8.17 -7.84 -9.55
CA ILE A 173 -9.49 -7.37 -9.13
C ILE A 173 -10.22 -6.70 -10.29
N LEU A 174 -9.51 -5.85 -11.05
CA LEU A 174 -10.09 -5.15 -12.18
C LEU A 174 -10.43 -6.11 -13.35
N LEU A 175 -9.58 -7.10 -13.61
CA LEU A 175 -9.86 -8.14 -14.61
C LEU A 175 -11.11 -8.95 -14.24
N THR A 176 -11.24 -9.35 -12.98
CA THR A 176 -12.44 -10.08 -12.52
C THR A 176 -13.69 -9.23 -12.67
N ALA A 177 -13.59 -7.93 -12.43
CA ALA A 177 -14.71 -7.01 -12.62
C ALA A 177 -15.06 -6.84 -14.11
N ILE A 178 -14.07 -6.73 -15.02
CA ILE A 178 -14.32 -6.68 -16.46
C ILE A 178 -15.02 -7.96 -16.93
N GLN A 179 -14.57 -9.12 -16.47
CA GLN A 179 -15.15 -10.43 -16.83
C GLN A 179 -16.55 -10.66 -16.24
N SER A 180 -16.98 -9.84 -15.30
CA SER A 180 -18.36 -9.87 -14.78
C SER A 180 -19.33 -8.98 -15.57
N LEU A 181 -18.84 -8.20 -16.52
CA LEU A 181 -19.67 -7.39 -17.39
C LEU A 181 -20.36 -8.27 -18.41
N ASP A 182 -21.66 -8.07 -18.57
CA ASP A 182 -22.48 -8.81 -19.53
C ASP A 182 -22.04 -8.48 -20.96
N SER A 183 -21.68 -9.49 -21.74
CA SER A 183 -21.27 -9.34 -23.14
C SER A 183 -22.39 -8.75 -24.01
N GLU A 184 -23.67 -9.02 -23.68
CA GLU A 184 -24.81 -8.48 -24.42
C GLU A 184 -24.84 -6.94 -24.38
N GLN A 185 -24.38 -6.32 -23.27
CA GLN A 185 -24.27 -4.86 -23.17
C GLN A 185 -23.22 -4.27 -24.12
N ILE A 186 -22.10 -4.97 -24.26
CA ILE A 186 -21.03 -4.55 -25.18
C ILE A 186 -21.47 -4.71 -26.63
N GLU A 187 -22.09 -5.87 -26.95
CA GLU A 187 -22.60 -6.17 -28.30
C GLU A 187 -23.71 -5.19 -28.71
N ALA A 188 -24.66 -4.89 -27.81
CA ALA A 188 -25.72 -3.90 -28.06
C ALA A 188 -25.13 -2.51 -28.37
N ALA A 189 -24.13 -2.08 -27.59
CA ALA A 189 -23.45 -0.81 -27.84
C ALA A 189 -22.68 -0.81 -29.20
N GLU A 190 -22.13 -1.95 -29.61
CA GLU A 190 -21.51 -2.09 -30.92
C GLU A 190 -22.55 -1.97 -32.06
N MET A 191 -23.71 -2.58 -31.90
CA MET A 191 -24.79 -2.48 -32.86
C MET A 191 -25.31 -1.04 -32.98
N ASP A 192 -25.29 -0.28 -31.87
CA ASP A 192 -25.63 1.15 -31.83
C ASP A 192 -24.51 2.05 -32.42
N GLY A 193 -23.41 1.46 -32.88
CA GLY A 193 -22.28 2.20 -33.48
C GLY A 193 -21.34 2.87 -32.48
N ALA A 194 -21.35 2.47 -31.20
CA ALA A 194 -20.45 3.00 -30.20
C ALA A 194 -18.99 2.62 -30.49
N LYS A 195 -18.10 3.62 -30.56
CA LYS A 195 -16.67 3.45 -30.76
C LYS A 195 -16.01 2.86 -29.49
N PRO A 196 -14.85 2.15 -29.60
CA PRO A 196 -14.17 1.55 -28.47
C PRO A 196 -13.91 2.51 -27.29
N ILE A 197 -13.50 3.75 -27.58
CA ILE A 197 -13.27 4.79 -26.56
C ILE A 197 -14.60 5.14 -25.84
N GLY A 198 -15.69 5.26 -26.58
CA GLY A 198 -17.01 5.52 -25.99
C GLY A 198 -17.46 4.38 -25.07
N ARG A 199 -17.32 3.12 -25.52
CA ARG A 199 -17.63 1.94 -24.70
C ARG A 199 -16.79 1.90 -23.42
N PHE A 200 -15.51 2.25 -23.51
CA PHE A 200 -14.65 2.31 -22.32
C PHE A 200 -15.17 3.33 -21.30
N PHE A 201 -15.40 4.58 -21.69
CA PHE A 201 -15.79 5.63 -20.74
C PHE A 201 -17.23 5.54 -20.25
N PHE A 202 -18.16 5.04 -21.06
CA PHE A 202 -19.59 5.05 -20.73
C PHE A 202 -20.14 3.71 -20.25
N ILE A 203 -19.43 2.59 -20.47
CA ILE A 203 -19.89 1.27 -20.06
C ILE A 203 -18.84 0.63 -19.10
N ILE A 204 -17.61 0.44 -19.57
CA ILE A 204 -16.60 -0.33 -18.81
C ILE A 204 -16.16 0.44 -17.57
N LEU A 205 -15.74 1.69 -17.69
CA LEU A 205 -15.22 2.47 -16.58
C LEU A 205 -16.25 2.71 -15.46
N PRO A 206 -17.51 3.03 -15.73
CA PRO A 206 -18.55 3.07 -14.71
C PRO A 206 -18.78 1.72 -14.01
N HIS A 207 -18.78 0.61 -14.77
CA HIS A 207 -18.88 -0.73 -14.20
C HIS A 207 -17.70 -1.04 -13.26
N LEU A 208 -16.48 -0.61 -13.61
CA LEU A 208 -15.29 -0.79 -12.80
C LEU A 208 -15.24 0.07 -11.54
N ALA A 209 -16.09 1.08 -11.39
CA ALA A 209 -16.01 2.04 -10.28
C ALA A 209 -16.02 1.36 -8.90
N ARG A 210 -16.83 0.32 -8.72
CA ARG A 210 -16.89 -0.47 -7.49
C ARG A 210 -15.59 -1.25 -7.25
N ALA A 211 -15.03 -1.87 -8.28
CA ALA A 211 -13.77 -2.62 -8.19
C ALA A 211 -12.58 -1.70 -7.92
N ILE A 212 -12.50 -0.55 -8.62
CA ILE A 212 -11.49 0.50 -8.39
C ILE A 212 -11.51 0.94 -6.93
N THR A 213 -12.70 1.14 -6.40
CA THR A 213 -12.93 1.48 -5.00
C THR A 213 -12.30 0.46 -4.05
N VAL A 214 -12.58 -0.82 -4.25
CA VAL A 214 -12.02 -1.91 -3.42
C VAL A 214 -10.50 -1.93 -3.53
N VAL A 215 -9.94 -1.79 -4.74
CA VAL A 215 -8.49 -1.70 -4.96
C VAL A 215 -7.89 -0.55 -4.15
N ILE A 216 -8.44 0.66 -4.27
CA ILE A 216 -7.95 1.86 -3.57
C ILE A 216 -8.00 1.66 -2.05
N LEU A 217 -9.12 1.15 -1.50
CA LEU A 217 -9.27 0.96 -0.07
C LEU A 217 -8.26 -0.06 0.48
N ILE A 218 -8.15 -1.22 -0.15
CA ILE A 218 -7.25 -2.28 0.32
C ILE A 218 -5.80 -1.83 0.17
N GLN A 219 -5.39 -1.33 -0.99
CA GLN A 219 -4.01 -0.88 -1.19
C GLN A 219 -3.65 0.26 -0.23
N THR A 220 -4.53 1.22 0.03
CA THR A 220 -4.25 2.31 0.97
C THR A 220 -3.89 1.81 2.36
N ILE A 221 -4.65 0.83 2.89
CA ILE A 221 -4.39 0.26 4.22
C ILE A 221 -2.97 -0.32 4.30
N PHE A 222 -2.56 -1.09 3.28
CA PHE A 222 -1.24 -1.69 3.25
C PHE A 222 -0.12 -0.68 2.97
N LEU A 223 -0.33 0.24 2.02
CA LEU A 223 0.68 1.21 1.62
C LEU A 223 0.97 2.26 2.71
N LEU A 224 0.02 2.59 3.58
CA LEU A 224 0.27 3.46 4.73
C LEU A 224 1.25 2.87 5.74
N SER A 225 1.41 1.54 5.76
CA SER A 225 2.36 0.83 6.62
C SER A 225 3.66 0.42 5.92
N ILE A 226 3.94 0.95 4.73
CA ILE A 226 5.09 0.57 3.92
C ILE A 226 6.40 0.86 4.65
N PHE A 227 7.28 -0.13 4.71
CA PHE A 227 8.54 -0.06 5.46
C PHE A 227 9.68 -0.82 4.80
N ALA A 228 9.45 -2.09 4.45
CA ALA A 228 10.51 -3.02 4.09
C ALA A 228 11.28 -2.60 2.84
N GLU A 229 10.60 -2.11 1.82
CA GLU A 229 11.20 -1.64 0.56
C GLU A 229 12.11 -0.42 0.82
N ILE A 230 11.65 0.52 1.67
CA ILE A 230 12.44 1.70 2.05
C ILE A 230 13.67 1.29 2.85
N PHE A 231 13.48 0.38 3.81
CA PHE A 231 14.56 -0.08 4.70
C PHE A 231 15.72 -0.70 3.92
N VAL A 232 15.44 -1.57 2.94
CA VAL A 232 16.51 -2.28 2.21
C VAL A 232 17.09 -1.48 1.04
N THR A 233 16.38 -0.45 0.56
CA THR A 233 16.84 0.36 -0.58
C THR A 233 17.54 1.63 -0.13
N THR A 234 16.80 2.64 0.27
CA THR A 234 17.27 3.99 0.60
C THR A 234 17.54 4.20 2.09
N ALA A 235 17.06 3.31 2.95
CA ALA A 235 17.11 3.46 4.41
C ALA A 235 16.59 4.84 4.88
N GLY A 236 15.54 5.34 4.23
CA GLY A 236 14.93 6.64 4.54
C GLY A 236 15.79 7.86 4.20
N ALA A 237 16.90 7.69 3.47
CA ALA A 237 17.73 8.78 2.97
C ALA A 237 17.09 9.45 1.74
N PHE A 238 17.68 10.54 1.28
CA PHE A 238 17.28 11.24 0.03
C PHE A 238 15.80 11.63 -0.04
N GLY A 239 15.19 12.01 1.11
CA GLY A 239 13.80 12.43 1.17
C GLY A 239 12.77 11.29 1.10
N THR A 240 13.17 10.04 1.29
CA THR A 240 12.29 8.85 1.21
C THR A 240 11.78 8.36 2.56
N LYS A 241 12.01 9.09 3.63
CA LYS A 241 11.59 8.74 4.98
C LYS A 241 10.07 8.84 5.11
N THR A 242 9.41 7.71 5.26
CA THR A 242 7.97 7.64 5.57
C THR A 242 7.71 7.74 7.07
N LEU A 243 6.45 7.93 7.45
CA LEU A 243 6.04 7.98 8.86
C LEU A 243 6.37 6.66 9.58
N THR A 244 6.12 5.52 8.94
CA THR A 244 6.45 4.19 9.48
C THR A 244 7.96 4.03 9.68
N TYR A 245 8.78 4.47 8.71
CA TYR A 245 10.22 4.44 8.85
C TYR A 245 10.73 5.38 9.96
N LEU A 246 10.15 6.57 10.11
CA LEU A 246 10.47 7.49 11.20
C LEU A 246 10.17 6.88 12.56
N ILE A 247 9.03 6.19 12.73
CA ILE A 247 8.67 5.48 13.96
C ILE A 247 9.71 4.39 14.27
N PHE A 248 10.04 3.56 13.28
CA PHE A 248 11.09 2.53 13.39
C PHE A 248 12.40 3.14 13.89
N GLN A 249 12.84 4.24 13.28
CA GLN A 249 14.07 4.92 13.65
C GLN A 249 14.04 5.41 15.11
N ARG A 250 12.89 5.91 15.59
CA ARG A 250 12.75 6.35 16.98
C ARG A 250 12.75 5.17 17.97
N VAL A 251 12.06 4.08 17.63
CA VAL A 251 11.93 2.92 18.53
C VAL A 251 13.21 2.10 18.56
N LEU A 252 13.74 1.70 17.41
CA LEU A 252 14.81 0.72 17.32
C LEU A 252 16.19 1.34 17.18
N GLU A 253 16.39 2.36 16.35
CA GLU A 253 17.70 2.98 16.19
C GLU A 253 18.03 3.94 17.34
N SER A 254 17.07 4.81 17.71
CA SER A 254 17.26 5.77 18.81
C SER A 254 16.92 5.19 20.20
N GLN A 255 16.40 3.96 20.27
CA GLN A 255 16.00 3.28 21.51
C GLN A 255 15.06 4.15 22.38
N ASN A 256 14.21 4.94 21.74
CA ASN A 256 13.24 5.80 22.43
C ASN A 256 11.82 5.29 22.16
N VAL A 257 11.43 4.28 22.93
CA VAL A 257 10.14 3.60 22.76
C VAL A 257 8.97 4.54 23.05
N GLY A 258 9.08 5.40 24.07
CA GLY A 258 8.02 6.35 24.41
C GLY A 258 7.72 7.32 23.25
N LEU A 259 8.76 7.91 22.67
CA LEU A 259 8.64 8.82 21.53
C LEU A 259 8.12 8.12 20.28
N GLY A 260 8.66 6.92 19.99
CA GLY A 260 8.20 6.13 18.84
C GLY A 260 6.76 5.64 18.99
N SER A 261 6.33 5.31 20.21
CA SER A 261 4.93 4.95 20.51
C SER A 261 3.96 6.12 20.27
N ALA A 262 4.34 7.34 20.63
CA ALA A 262 3.56 8.54 20.29
C ALA A 262 3.45 8.70 18.75
N GLY A 263 4.53 8.45 18.03
CA GLY A 263 4.53 8.39 16.57
C GLY A 263 3.57 7.31 16.02
N GLY A 264 3.55 6.14 16.64
CA GLY A 264 2.63 5.04 16.30
C GLY A 264 1.15 5.45 16.46
N VAL A 265 0.82 6.15 17.54
CA VAL A 265 -0.54 6.70 17.73
C VAL A 265 -0.89 7.70 16.62
N TYR A 266 0.03 8.61 16.25
CA TYR A 266 -0.20 9.51 15.11
C TYR A 266 -0.39 8.77 13.79
N ALA A 267 0.36 7.69 13.55
CA ALA A 267 0.18 6.87 12.35
C ALA A 267 -1.21 6.21 12.30
N ILE A 268 -1.70 5.70 13.44
CA ILE A 268 -3.04 5.13 13.57
C ILE A 268 -4.11 6.19 13.29
N ILE A 269 -3.96 7.39 13.85
CA ILE A 269 -4.90 8.50 13.62
C ILE A 269 -4.90 8.87 12.12
N LEU A 270 -3.74 9.02 11.52
CA LEU A 270 -3.61 9.33 10.09
C LEU A 270 -4.26 8.26 9.22
N ALA A 271 -3.98 6.98 9.49
CA ALA A 271 -4.55 5.87 8.74
C ALA A 271 -6.09 5.85 8.83
N ASN A 272 -6.64 6.07 10.03
CA ASN A 272 -8.09 6.14 10.23
C ASN A 272 -8.71 7.36 9.52
N MET A 273 -8.05 8.53 9.55
CA MET A 273 -8.54 9.72 8.83
C MET A 273 -8.59 9.47 7.33
N VAL A 274 -7.53 8.88 6.76
CA VAL A 274 -7.47 8.53 5.34
C VAL A 274 -8.53 7.48 4.99
N ALA A 275 -8.69 6.43 5.81
CA ALA A 275 -9.69 5.39 5.59
C ALA A 275 -11.12 5.96 5.63
N ILE A 276 -11.45 6.80 6.61
CA ILE A 276 -12.77 7.44 6.72
C ILE A 276 -13.03 8.37 5.54
N PHE A 277 -12.02 9.15 5.14
CA PHE A 277 -12.12 10.05 3.99
C PHE A 277 -12.41 9.25 2.70
N LEU A 278 -11.66 8.20 2.45
CA LEU A 278 -11.86 7.31 1.30
C LEU A 278 -13.23 6.63 1.34
N MET A 279 -13.65 6.09 2.49
CA MET A 279 -14.97 5.47 2.63
C MET A 279 -16.11 6.45 2.35
N ARG A 280 -15.99 7.72 2.71
CA ARG A 280 -17.00 8.74 2.42
C ARG A 280 -17.10 9.11 0.94
N ILE A 281 -15.94 9.18 0.25
CA ILE A 281 -15.92 9.49 -1.20
C ILE A 281 -16.48 8.31 -1.98
N VAL A 282 -16.09 7.13 -1.59
CA VAL A 282 -16.35 5.90 -2.31
C VAL A 282 -17.70 5.28 -1.93
N GLY A 283 -18.14 5.43 -0.67
CA GLY A 283 -19.43 4.89 -0.21
C GLY A 283 -20.60 5.38 -1.04
N LYS A 284 -20.55 6.61 -1.54
CA LYS A 284 -21.56 7.12 -2.49
C LYS A 284 -21.64 6.33 -3.80
N ASN A 285 -20.56 5.67 -4.21
CA ASN A 285 -20.49 4.87 -5.44
C ASN A 285 -20.88 3.40 -5.20
N LEU A 286 -21.02 2.97 -3.95
CA LEU A 286 -21.42 1.60 -3.59
C LEU A 286 -22.94 1.49 -3.42
N ASP A 287 -23.64 2.61 -3.14
CA ASP A 287 -25.07 2.66 -2.90
C ASP A 287 -25.88 2.93 -4.19
N ASN A 288 -25.22 3.27 -5.29
CA ASN A 288 -25.80 3.40 -6.63
C ASN A 288 -25.41 2.18 -7.49
#